data_33117a049621af46398c7bc9b0b0e719
#
_entry.id   33117a049621af46398c7bc9b0b0e719
#
_cell.length_a   1.000
_cell.length_b   1.000
_cell.length_c   1.000
_cell.angle_alpha   90.00
_cell.angle_beta   90.00
_cell.angle_gamma   90.00
#
_symmetry.space_group_name_H-M   'P 1'
#
loop_
_entity.id
_entity.type
_entity.pdbx_description
1 polymer ?
#
loop_
_entity_poly.entity_id
_entity_poly.type
_entity_poly.pdbx_seq_one_letter_code
_entity_poly.pdbx_strand_id
1 'polypeptide(L)'
;MFLGTYQPNLIGKGRVALPKKIRNEIRGERIVLTVGFEKCILGFSEKGWEETISPELSQPLFSDSKARDLRRKMCAEAEVVNLDSQGRFVIPEKMLAYAGIKDELTIIGAGDHFEIWETKNWENYRAKAFS
;
A
#
# COMPACT_ATOMS: atom_id res chain seq x y z
N MET A 1 10.79 -9.97 2.78
CA MET A 1 11.06 -8.52 2.58
C MET A 1 10.65 -8.11 1.18
N PHE A 2 9.94 -7.02 1.07
CA PHE A 2 9.47 -6.52 -0.23
C PHE A 2 10.52 -5.61 -0.85
N LEU A 3 10.98 -5.96 -2.05
CA LEU A 3 12.06 -5.25 -2.74
C LEU A 3 11.72 -5.06 -4.22
N GLY A 4 12.30 -4.02 -4.81
CA GLY A 4 12.25 -3.78 -6.24
C GLY A 4 11.19 -2.78 -6.68
N THR A 5 11.20 -2.49 -7.97
CA THR A 5 10.28 -1.55 -8.62
C THR A 5 9.66 -2.24 -9.82
N TYR A 6 8.33 -2.16 -9.93
CA TYR A 6 7.57 -2.91 -10.94
C TYR A 6 6.48 -2.02 -11.54
N GLN A 7 6.16 -2.26 -12.79
CA GLN A 7 5.10 -1.54 -13.50
C GLN A 7 4.07 -2.53 -14.07
N PRO A 8 3.26 -3.16 -13.23
CA PRO A 8 2.23 -4.07 -13.71
C PRO A 8 1.13 -3.32 -14.45
N ASN A 9 0.45 -4.02 -15.35
CA ASN A 9 -0.63 -3.42 -16.11
C ASN A 9 -1.86 -3.20 -15.24
N LEU A 10 -2.46 -2.01 -15.37
CA LEU A 10 -3.74 -1.69 -14.75
C LEU A 10 -4.84 -2.03 -15.77
N ILE A 11 -5.78 -2.90 -15.39
CA ILE A 11 -6.84 -3.37 -16.25
C ILE A 11 -8.19 -2.89 -15.72
N GLY A 12 -9.00 -2.25 -16.58
CA GLY A 12 -10.30 -1.76 -16.20
C GLY A 12 -10.23 -0.78 -15.04
N LYS A 13 -11.17 -0.94 -14.09
CA LYS A 13 -11.27 -0.04 -12.93
C LYS A 13 -10.50 -0.57 -11.73
N GLY A 14 -9.18 -0.57 -11.82
CA GLY A 14 -8.34 -0.85 -10.66
C GLY A 14 -7.88 -2.29 -10.50
N ARG A 15 -8.06 -3.14 -11.51
CA ARG A 15 -7.58 -4.52 -11.44
C ARG A 15 -6.10 -4.59 -11.78
N VAL A 16 -5.32 -5.24 -10.93
CA VAL A 16 -3.89 -5.38 -11.13
C VAL A 16 -3.41 -6.70 -10.51
N ALA A 17 -2.33 -7.25 -11.07
CA ALA A 17 -1.68 -8.43 -10.51
C ALA A 17 -0.45 -7.99 -9.72
N LEU A 18 -0.26 -8.53 -8.52
CA LEU A 18 0.97 -8.30 -7.78
C LEU A 18 2.15 -8.90 -8.56
N PRO A 19 3.27 -8.17 -8.67
CA PRO A 19 4.49 -8.75 -9.22
C PRO A 19 4.87 -10.01 -8.43
N LYS A 20 5.36 -11.00 -9.14
CA LYS A 20 5.67 -12.30 -8.54
C LYS A 20 6.56 -12.21 -7.32
N LYS A 21 7.58 -11.36 -7.36
CA LYS A 21 8.51 -11.18 -6.22
C LYS A 21 7.83 -10.57 -5.00
N ILE A 22 6.84 -9.70 -5.21
CA ILE A 22 6.04 -9.16 -4.12
C ILE A 22 5.08 -10.23 -3.59
N ARG A 23 4.40 -10.91 -4.52
CA ARG A 23 3.44 -11.95 -4.17
C ARG A 23 4.06 -13.09 -3.36
N ASN A 24 5.29 -13.48 -3.70
CA ASN A 24 5.99 -14.58 -2.99
C ASN A 24 6.25 -14.27 -1.51
N GLU A 25 6.24 -13.00 -1.13
CA GLU A 25 6.43 -12.60 0.26
C GLU A 25 5.12 -12.58 1.04
N ILE A 26 3.99 -12.76 0.36
CA ILE A 26 2.68 -12.77 1.00
C ILE A 26 2.26 -14.20 1.24
N ARG A 27 1.99 -14.51 2.50
CA ARG A 27 1.47 -15.83 2.89
C ARG A 27 -0.04 -15.69 3.07
N GLY A 28 -0.80 -16.45 2.27
CA GLY A 28 -2.24 -16.41 2.28
C GLY A 28 -2.81 -15.68 1.08
N GLU A 29 -4.11 -15.42 1.13
CA GLU A 29 -4.89 -14.94 -0.01
C GLU A 29 -5.38 -13.51 0.16
N ARG A 30 -4.92 -12.81 1.19
CA ARG A 30 -5.40 -11.45 1.48
C ARG A 30 -4.24 -10.51 1.77
N ILE A 31 -4.44 -9.28 1.39
CA ILE A 31 -3.53 -8.18 1.70
C ILE A 31 -4.34 -7.07 2.38
N VAL A 32 -3.64 -6.19 3.06
CA VAL A 32 -4.24 -4.98 3.64
C VAL A 32 -3.72 -3.79 2.86
N LEU A 33 -4.62 -2.98 2.34
CA LEU A 33 -4.29 -1.72 1.68
C LEU A 33 -4.78 -0.56 2.54
N THR A 34 -3.98 0.48 2.62
CA THR A 34 -4.38 1.71 3.30
C THR A 34 -3.72 2.92 2.61
N VAL A 35 -4.22 4.10 2.93
CA VAL A 35 -3.61 5.33 2.39
C VAL A 35 -2.24 5.54 3.03
N GLY A 36 -1.30 5.94 2.21
CA GLY A 36 0.05 6.21 2.69
C GLY A 36 0.32 7.70 2.84
N PHE A 37 1.57 8.00 2.95
CA PHE A 37 2.08 9.36 2.94
C PHE A 37 2.46 9.70 1.49
N GLU A 38 2.62 10.96 1.15
CA GLU A 38 2.98 11.43 -0.20
C GLU A 38 2.01 10.94 -1.31
N LYS A 39 0.75 10.71 -0.96
CA LYS A 39 -0.29 10.31 -1.92
C LYS A 39 -0.07 8.93 -2.56
N CYS A 40 0.50 8.00 -1.84
CA CYS A 40 0.59 6.61 -2.28
C CYS A 40 -0.32 5.70 -1.47
N ILE A 41 -0.44 4.45 -1.91
CA ILE A 41 -1.20 3.41 -1.22
C ILE A 41 -0.18 2.46 -0.59
N LEU A 42 -0.33 2.18 0.69
CA LEU A 42 0.50 1.19 1.38
C LEU A 42 -0.15 -0.17 1.29
N GLY A 43 0.66 -1.20 1.05
CA GLY A 43 0.20 -2.58 1.00
C GLY A 43 1.00 -3.47 1.94
N PHE A 44 0.29 -4.36 2.63
CA PHE A 44 0.88 -5.26 3.62
C PHE A 44 0.32 -6.67 3.45
N SER A 45 1.09 -7.67 3.87
CA SER A 45 0.48 -8.95 4.24
C SER A 45 -0.34 -8.73 5.50
N GLU A 46 -1.29 -9.61 5.81
CA GLU A 46 -2.09 -9.46 7.04
C GLU A 46 -1.19 -9.44 8.28
N LYS A 47 -0.22 -10.34 8.34
CA LYS A 47 0.73 -10.40 9.45
C LYS A 47 1.58 -9.13 9.52
N GLY A 48 2.07 -8.67 8.38
CA GLY A 48 2.86 -7.44 8.31
C GLY A 48 2.10 -6.21 8.78
N TRP A 49 0.81 -6.15 8.45
CA TRP A 49 -0.07 -5.08 8.92
C TRP A 49 -0.17 -5.09 10.45
N GLU A 50 -0.44 -6.25 11.04
CA GLU A 50 -0.54 -6.37 12.49
C GLU A 50 0.76 -5.98 13.18
N GLU A 51 1.89 -6.43 12.69
CA GLU A 51 3.20 -6.11 13.25
C GLU A 51 3.51 -4.61 13.14
N THR A 52 3.09 -3.98 12.06
CA THR A 52 3.37 -2.55 11.82
C THR A 52 2.45 -1.66 12.66
N ILE A 53 1.17 -1.99 12.77
CA ILE A 53 0.21 -1.15 13.48
C ILE A 53 0.27 -1.34 15.00
N SER A 54 0.70 -2.52 15.49
CA SER A 54 0.70 -2.81 16.92
C SER A 54 1.48 -1.81 17.77
N PRO A 55 2.68 -1.36 17.39
CA PRO A 55 3.37 -0.32 18.15
C PRO A 55 2.57 0.99 18.24
N GLU A 56 1.86 1.34 17.17
CA GLU A 56 1.03 2.56 17.15
C GLU A 56 -0.18 2.42 18.07
N LEU A 57 -0.74 1.21 18.16
CA LEU A 57 -1.85 0.95 19.07
C LEU A 57 -1.42 0.98 20.54
N SER A 58 -0.13 0.84 20.80
CA SER A 58 0.43 0.91 22.16
C SER A 58 0.69 2.34 22.64
N GLN A 59 0.59 3.33 21.76
CA GLN A 59 0.79 4.73 22.13
C GLN A 59 -0.39 5.24 22.95
N PRO A 60 -0.14 6.23 23.85
CA PRO A 60 -1.19 6.75 24.73
C PRO A 60 -2.38 7.31 23.95
N LEU A 61 -3.57 6.76 24.19
CA LEU A 61 -4.78 7.18 23.49
C LEU A 61 -5.24 8.57 23.94
N PHE A 62 -5.17 8.84 25.23
CA PHE A 62 -5.75 10.06 25.81
C PHE A 62 -4.81 11.26 25.81
N SER A 63 -3.51 11.03 25.84
CA SER A 63 -2.53 12.11 26.01
C SER A 63 -1.76 12.49 24.73
N ASP A 64 -1.83 11.67 23.68
CA ASP A 64 -1.08 11.91 22.45
C ASP A 64 -2.02 12.08 21.25
N SER A 65 -2.30 13.34 20.91
CA SER A 65 -3.20 13.66 19.80
C SER A 65 -2.64 13.26 18.43
N LYS A 66 -1.32 13.33 18.25
CA LYS A 66 -0.69 12.93 16.98
C LYS A 66 -0.78 11.43 16.77
N ALA A 67 -0.58 10.65 17.82
CA ALA A 67 -0.74 9.20 17.76
C ALA A 67 -2.18 8.81 17.47
N ARG A 68 -3.16 9.52 18.06
CA ARG A 68 -4.58 9.28 17.74
C ARG A 68 -4.90 9.57 16.29
N ASP A 69 -4.39 10.67 15.75
CA ASP A 69 -4.64 11.05 14.36
C ASP A 69 -4.03 10.06 13.37
N LEU A 70 -2.80 9.61 13.64
CA LEU A 70 -2.16 8.60 12.81
C LEU A 70 -2.94 7.29 12.83
N ARG A 71 -3.35 6.84 14.02
CA ARG A 71 -4.14 5.63 14.20
C ARG A 71 -5.46 5.71 13.41
N ARG A 72 -6.16 6.84 13.52
CA ARG A 72 -7.41 7.07 12.80
C ARG A 72 -7.20 7.03 11.30
N LYS A 73 -6.18 7.72 10.81
CA LYS A 73 -5.88 7.75 9.38
C LYS A 73 -5.60 6.35 8.85
N MET A 74 -4.70 5.62 9.48
CA MET A 74 -4.26 4.32 9.00
C MET A 74 -5.35 3.26 9.10
N CYS A 75 -6.07 3.21 10.22
CA CYS A 75 -7.06 2.16 10.43
C CYS A 75 -8.40 2.45 9.75
N ALA A 76 -8.86 3.69 9.77
CA ALA A 76 -10.14 4.05 9.15
C ALA A 76 -10.12 3.89 7.63
N GLU A 77 -8.98 4.10 7.01
CA GLU A 77 -8.81 3.99 5.56
C GLU A 77 -8.36 2.60 5.10
N ALA A 78 -8.06 1.70 6.02
CA ALA A 78 -7.57 0.37 5.66
C ALA A 78 -8.69 -0.54 5.17
N GLU A 79 -8.38 -1.35 4.16
CA GLU A 79 -9.28 -2.39 3.66
C GLU A 79 -8.52 -3.69 3.45
N VAL A 80 -9.16 -4.79 3.81
CA VAL A 80 -8.66 -6.12 3.52
C VAL A 80 -9.13 -6.50 2.12
N VAL A 81 -8.19 -6.86 1.26
CA VAL A 81 -8.47 -7.14 -0.14
C VAL A 81 -8.04 -8.57 -0.46
N ASN A 82 -8.90 -9.30 -1.17
CA ASN A 82 -8.60 -10.68 -1.56
C ASN A 82 -7.74 -10.73 -2.82
N LEU A 83 -6.78 -11.64 -2.82
CA LEU A 83 -6.01 -12.00 -4.01
C LEU A 83 -6.63 -13.25 -4.63
N ASP A 84 -6.73 -13.27 -5.96
CA ASP A 84 -7.12 -14.51 -6.65
C ASP A 84 -5.92 -15.46 -6.79
N SER A 85 -6.13 -16.61 -7.41
CA SER A 85 -5.07 -17.62 -7.59
C SER A 85 -3.87 -17.13 -8.39
N GLN A 86 -4.01 -16.05 -9.12
CA GLN A 86 -2.94 -15.46 -9.93
C GLN A 86 -2.38 -14.18 -9.31
N GLY A 87 -2.76 -13.88 -8.07
CA GLY A 87 -2.29 -12.69 -7.37
C GLY A 87 -2.94 -11.40 -7.84
N ARG A 88 -4.09 -11.49 -8.52
CA ARG A 88 -4.82 -10.31 -8.98
C ARG A 88 -5.76 -9.82 -7.88
N PHE A 89 -5.95 -8.51 -7.84
CA PHE A 89 -6.85 -7.87 -6.89
C PHE A 89 -7.40 -6.58 -7.50
N VAL A 90 -8.40 -6.01 -6.86
CA VAL A 90 -8.98 -4.74 -7.28
C VAL A 90 -8.62 -3.68 -6.24
N ILE A 91 -7.99 -2.61 -6.69
CA ILE A 91 -7.69 -1.46 -5.83
C ILE A 91 -9.02 -0.71 -5.60
N PRO A 92 -9.40 -0.45 -4.33
CA PRO A 92 -10.60 0.33 -4.06
C PRO A 92 -10.59 1.68 -4.77
N GLU A 93 -11.74 2.07 -5.30
CA GLU A 93 -11.87 3.30 -6.09
C GLU A 93 -11.40 4.55 -5.35
N LYS A 94 -11.73 4.65 -4.05
CA LYS A 94 -11.30 5.78 -3.24
C LYS A 94 -9.78 5.88 -3.11
N MET A 95 -9.09 4.74 -3.13
CA MET A 95 -7.63 4.72 -3.05
C MET A 95 -6.99 5.11 -4.37
N LEU A 96 -7.59 4.68 -5.49
CA LEU A 96 -7.15 5.13 -6.82
C LEU A 96 -7.25 6.66 -6.91
N ALA A 97 -8.36 7.22 -6.45
CA ALA A 97 -8.57 8.67 -6.45
C ALA A 97 -7.56 9.38 -5.55
N TYR A 98 -7.33 8.85 -4.36
CA TYR A 98 -6.36 9.42 -3.42
C TYR A 98 -4.95 9.48 -4.02
N ALA A 99 -4.53 8.39 -4.68
CA ALA A 99 -3.19 8.29 -5.27
C ALA A 99 -3.10 8.92 -6.67
N GLY A 100 -4.22 9.37 -7.23
CA GLY A 100 -4.23 9.95 -8.57
C GLY A 100 -3.98 8.95 -9.69
N ILE A 101 -4.27 7.67 -9.44
CA ILE A 101 -4.02 6.60 -10.41
C ILE A 101 -5.17 6.53 -11.42
N LYS A 102 -4.86 6.67 -12.70
CA LYS A 102 -5.83 6.57 -13.79
C LYS A 102 -5.43 5.49 -14.80
N ASP A 103 -4.23 5.58 -15.34
CA ASP A 103 -3.77 4.73 -16.44
C ASP A 103 -2.60 3.84 -16.09
N GLU A 104 -1.64 4.37 -15.35
CA GLU A 104 -0.39 3.69 -15.03
C GLU A 104 -0.09 3.72 -13.55
N LEU A 105 0.42 2.62 -13.03
CA LEU A 105 0.87 2.55 -11.66
C LEU A 105 2.22 1.87 -11.55
N THR A 106 2.90 2.16 -10.46
CA THR A 106 4.19 1.56 -10.11
C THR A 106 4.06 0.96 -8.72
N ILE A 107 4.50 -0.27 -8.57
CA ILE A 107 4.56 -0.93 -7.26
C ILE A 107 6.01 -1.02 -6.86
N ILE A 108 6.32 -0.55 -5.65
CA ILE A 108 7.67 -0.62 -5.10
C ILE A 108 7.66 -1.43 -3.81
N GLY A 109 8.74 -2.15 -3.58
CA GLY A 109 9.00 -2.78 -2.29
C GLY A 109 9.68 -1.78 -1.37
N ALA A 110 9.18 -1.66 -0.16
CA ALA A 110 9.72 -0.74 0.84
C ALA A 110 10.12 -1.47 2.13
N GLY A 111 10.54 -2.73 2.00
CA GLY A 111 11.02 -3.54 3.11
C GLY A 111 9.91 -4.32 3.77
N ASP A 112 9.29 -3.77 4.79
CA ASP A 112 8.20 -4.41 5.55
C ASP A 112 6.82 -4.23 4.93
N HIS A 113 6.71 -3.46 3.86
CA HIS A 113 5.47 -3.24 3.11
C HIS A 113 5.81 -2.95 1.65
N PHE A 114 4.79 -2.87 0.81
CA PHE A 114 4.94 -2.39 -0.55
C PHE A 114 4.07 -1.14 -0.73
N GLU A 115 4.32 -0.39 -1.78
CA GLU A 115 3.58 0.84 -2.07
C GLU A 115 3.11 0.85 -3.51
N ILE A 116 1.94 1.40 -3.73
CA ILE A 116 1.37 1.57 -5.06
C ILE A 116 1.27 3.07 -5.33
N TRP A 117 1.92 3.51 -6.38
CA TRP A 117 2.01 4.91 -6.78
C TRP A 117 1.47 5.10 -8.18
N GLU A 118 0.94 6.30 -8.44
CA GLU A 118 0.79 6.73 -9.82
C GLU A 118 2.19 6.90 -10.40
N THR A 119 2.43 6.41 -11.63
CA THR A 119 3.80 6.27 -12.16
C THR A 119 4.57 7.58 -12.21
N LYS A 120 3.97 8.66 -12.72
CA LYS A 120 4.65 9.95 -12.78
C LYS A 120 4.93 10.53 -11.39
N ASN A 121 4.00 10.33 -10.46
CA ASN A 121 4.21 10.77 -9.08
C ASN A 121 5.39 10.06 -8.45
N TRP A 122 5.53 8.76 -8.71
CA TRP A 122 6.67 8.00 -8.23
C TRP A 122 7.98 8.52 -8.84
N GLU A 123 8.01 8.72 -10.15
CA GLU A 123 9.19 9.22 -10.84
C GLU A 123 9.61 10.59 -10.31
N ASN A 124 8.64 11.49 -10.09
CA ASN A 124 8.91 12.82 -9.54
C ASN A 124 9.44 12.75 -8.10
N TYR A 125 8.81 11.91 -7.28
CA TYR A 125 9.26 11.72 -5.90
C TYR A 125 10.68 11.16 -5.86
N ARG A 126 10.92 10.13 -6.63
CA ARG A 126 12.23 9.47 -6.70
C ARG A 126 13.31 10.45 -7.14
N ALA A 127 13.05 11.26 -8.15
CA ALA A 127 14.01 12.23 -8.65
C ALA A 127 14.42 13.24 -7.57
N LYS A 128 13.48 13.67 -6.74
CA LYS A 128 13.77 14.61 -5.64
C LYS A 128 14.45 13.92 -4.46
N ALA A 129 13.96 12.75 -4.08
CA ALA A 129 14.44 12.07 -2.88
C ALA A 129 15.81 11.44 -3.07
N PHE A 130 16.17 11.05 -4.29
CA PHE A 130 17.39 10.29 -4.58
C PHE A 130 18.47 11.14 -5.30
N SER A 131 18.18 12.40 -5.49
CA SER A 131 19.15 13.28 -6.15
C SER A 131 20.28 13.73 -5.22
#